data_05cc39cacb5b47c8c9b6085124d83354
#
_entry.id   05cc39cacb5b47c8c9b6085124d83354
#
_cell.length_a   1.000
_cell.length_b   1.000
_cell.length_c   1.000
_cell.angle_alpha   90.00
_cell.angle_beta   90.00
_cell.angle_gamma   90.00
#
_symmetry.space_group_name_H-M   'P 1'
#
loop_
_entity.id
_entity.type
_entity.pdbx_description
1 polymer ?
#
loop_
_entity_poly.entity_id
_entity_poly.type
_entity_poly.pdbx_seq_one_letter_code
_entity_poly.pdbx_strand_id
1 'polypeptide(L)' 'MKIRGTVEFKDVEMGVWVLAGDDGRIYQLAGGRSSLLQEGQRVEIDGEVDAGAMGTAMVGPVLRVHAHRKL' A
#
# COMPACT_ATOMS: atom_id res chain seq x y z
N MET A 1 -0.18 7.92 -10.31
CA MET A 1 -1.30 7.06 -10.70
C MET A 1 -2.21 6.81 -9.51
N LYS A 2 -3.45 6.47 -9.76
CA LYS A 2 -4.42 6.25 -8.68
C LYS A 2 -4.80 4.78 -8.65
N ILE A 3 -4.74 4.20 -7.45
CA ILE A 3 -5.04 2.79 -7.23
C ILE A 3 -6.05 2.70 -6.09
N ARG A 4 -7.14 1.98 -6.33
CA ARG A 4 -8.15 1.72 -5.31
C ARG A 4 -7.96 0.33 -4.73
N GLY A 5 -8.16 0.21 -3.46
CA GLY A 5 -8.03 -1.08 -2.80
C GLY A 5 -8.33 -1.01 -1.32
N THR A 6 -7.95 -2.07 -0.64
CA THR A 6 -8.15 -2.22 0.80
C THR A 6 -6.79 -2.27 1.49
N VAL A 7 -6.63 -1.47 2.53
CA VAL A 7 -5.40 -1.47 3.34
C VAL A 7 -5.42 -2.69 4.24
N GLU A 8 -4.31 -3.43 4.26
CA GLU A 8 -4.16 -4.62 5.10
C GLU A 8 -2.80 -4.60 5.78
N PHE A 9 -2.75 -5.16 6.98
CA PHE A 9 -1.50 -5.39 7.69
C PHE A 9 -1.06 -6.83 7.49
N LYS A 10 0.20 -7.02 7.08
CA LYS A 10 0.78 -8.34 6.94
C LYS A 10 1.82 -8.55 8.03
N ASP A 11 1.62 -9.59 8.82
CA ASP A 11 2.53 -9.94 9.91
C ASP A 11 3.67 -10.80 9.37
N VAL A 12 4.46 -10.20 8.48
CA VAL A 12 5.67 -10.80 7.92
C VAL A 12 6.84 -9.89 8.24
N GLU A 13 8.01 -10.47 8.44
CA GLU A 13 9.19 -9.73 8.88
C GLU A 13 8.87 -8.99 10.19
N MET A 14 8.94 -7.68 10.17
CA MET A 14 8.59 -6.84 11.32
C MET A 14 7.21 -6.19 11.16
N GLY A 15 6.41 -6.72 10.24
CA GLY A 15 5.11 -6.16 9.92
C GLY A 15 5.19 -5.16 8.77
N VAL A 16 4.30 -5.29 7.81
CA VAL A 16 4.22 -4.35 6.68
C VAL A 16 2.77 -4.01 6.39
N TRP A 17 2.57 -2.79 5.92
CA TRP A 17 1.28 -2.36 5.42
C TRP A 17 1.24 -2.52 3.92
N VAL A 18 0.15 -3.08 3.41
CA VAL A 18 -0.03 -3.32 1.98
C VAL A 18 -1.37 -2.77 1.53
N LEU A 19 -1.48 -2.54 0.23
CA LEU A 19 -2.73 -2.25 -0.43
C LEU A 19 -3.09 -3.47 -1.28
N ALA A 20 -4.22 -4.11 -0.95
CA ALA A 20 -4.80 -5.14 -1.81
C ALA A 20 -5.60 -4.41 -2.88
N GLY A 21 -5.00 -4.21 -4.04
CA GLY A 21 -5.59 -3.45 -5.12
C GLY A 21 -6.80 -4.15 -5.73
N ASP A 22 -7.76 -3.36 -6.19
CA ASP A 22 -8.92 -3.91 -6.89
C ASP A 22 -8.55 -4.54 -8.22
N ASP A 23 -7.34 -4.27 -8.71
CA ASP A 23 -6.77 -4.89 -9.91
C ASP A 23 -6.19 -6.29 -9.63
N GLY A 24 -6.31 -6.80 -8.42
CA GLY A 24 -5.78 -8.10 -8.02
C GLY A 24 -4.32 -8.10 -7.61
N ARG A 25 -3.68 -6.95 -7.58
CA ARG A 25 -2.27 -6.83 -7.21
C ARG A 25 -2.12 -6.40 -5.76
N ILE A 26 -1.02 -6.82 -5.14
CA ILE A 26 -0.67 -6.41 -3.78
C ILE A 26 0.50 -5.44 -3.89
N TYR A 27 0.38 -4.29 -3.23
CA TYR A 27 1.44 -3.28 -3.19
C TYR A 27 1.90 -3.08 -1.77
N GLN A 28 3.21 -3.03 -1.55
CA GLN A 28 3.76 -2.64 -0.25
C GLN A 28 3.73 -1.12 -0.15
N LEU A 29 3.09 -0.59 0.90
CA LEU A 29 2.96 0.85 1.07
C LEU A 29 4.23 1.46 1.63
N ALA A 30 4.68 2.55 1.03
CA ALA A 30 5.82 3.32 1.50
C ALA A 30 5.40 4.76 1.68
N GLY A 31 5.57 5.29 2.88
CA GLY A 31 5.13 6.64 3.22
C GLY A 31 3.64 6.68 3.53
N GLY A 32 3.09 7.88 3.46
CA GLY A 32 1.68 8.09 3.78
C GLY A 32 1.48 8.51 5.22
N ARG A 33 0.26 8.95 5.50
CA ARG A 33 -0.11 9.41 6.85
C ARG A 33 -0.61 8.24 7.67
N SER A 34 -0.54 8.37 8.98
CA SER A 34 -1.05 7.34 9.89
C SER A 34 -2.53 7.04 9.68
N SER A 35 -3.30 8.03 9.22
CA SER A 35 -4.73 7.83 8.92
C SER A 35 -4.97 6.86 7.76
N LEU A 36 -3.97 6.65 6.90
CA LEU A 36 -4.05 5.65 5.83
C LEU A 36 -3.89 4.24 6.40
N LEU A 37 -3.04 4.08 7.40
CA LEU A 37 -2.61 2.77 7.89
C LEU A 37 -3.61 2.21 8.90
N GLN A 38 -4.78 1.81 8.40
CA GLN A 38 -5.85 1.21 9.19
C GLN A 38 -6.34 -0.03 8.45
N GLU A 39 -6.23 -1.17 9.10
CA GLU A 39 -6.60 -2.44 8.47
C GLU A 39 -8.06 -2.47 8.08
N GLY A 40 -8.33 -2.95 6.86
CA GLY A 40 -9.68 -3.05 6.34
C GLY A 40 -10.22 -1.78 5.70
N GLN A 41 -9.46 -0.69 5.74
CA GLN A 41 -9.92 0.58 5.20
C GLN A 41 -9.88 0.57 3.67
N ARG A 42 -11.00 0.96 3.05
CA ARG A 42 -11.07 1.16 1.60
C ARG A 42 -10.55 2.54 1.27
N VAL A 43 -9.61 2.60 0.33
CA VAL A 43 -8.95 3.87 -0.03
C VAL A 43 -8.67 3.95 -1.52
N GLU A 44 -8.48 5.18 -1.98
CA GLU A 44 -7.84 5.47 -3.25
C GLU A 44 -6.51 6.12 -2.95
N ILE A 45 -5.44 5.56 -3.47
CA ILE A 45 -4.08 6.07 -3.26
C ILE A 45 -3.59 6.70 -4.55
N ASP A 46 -3.10 7.93 -4.44
CA ASP A 46 -2.36 8.58 -5.52
C ASP A 46 -0.88 8.42 -5.21
N GLY A 47 -0.18 7.68 -6.05
CA GLY A 47 1.21 7.39 -5.82
C GLY A 47 1.89 6.81 -7.04
N GLU A 48 3.09 6.27 -6.83
CA GLU A 48 3.88 5.69 -7.90
C GLU A 48 4.47 4.36 -7.44
N VAL A 49 4.44 3.38 -8.34
CA VAL A 49 5.16 2.13 -8.11
C VAL A 49 6.64 2.38 -8.32
N ASP A 50 7.42 2.07 -7.30
CA ASP A 50 8.87 2.20 -7.36
C ASP A 50 9.47 0.83 -7.67
N ALA A 51 9.67 0.57 -8.97
CA ALA A 51 10.18 -0.72 -9.41
C ALA A 51 11.63 -0.96 -8.99
N GLY A 52 12.36 0.09 -8.64
CA GLY A 52 13.73 -0.03 -8.15
C GLY A 52 13.84 -0.22 -6.66
N ALA A 53 12.74 -0.03 -5.92
CA ALA A 53 12.77 -0.21 -4.48
C ALA A 53 12.69 -1.69 -4.14
N MET A 54 13.49 -2.09 -3.17
CA MET A 54 13.44 -3.46 -2.66
C MET A 54 12.61 -3.46 -1.38
N GLY A 55 11.39 -3.99 -1.49
CA GLY A 55 10.55 -4.16 -0.32
C GLY A 55 11.17 -5.21 0.60
N THR A 56 11.15 -4.95 1.91
CA THR A 56 11.76 -5.85 2.88
C THR A 56 11.00 -7.16 3.03
N ALA A 57 9.71 -7.16 2.73
CA ALA A 57 8.84 -8.32 2.97
C ALA A 57 8.50 -9.09 1.70
N MET A 58 8.94 -8.65 0.55
CA MET A 58 8.73 -9.31 -0.74
C MET A 58 7.26 -9.64 -1.04
N VAL A 59 6.34 -8.83 -0.51
CA VAL A 59 4.90 -9.05 -0.70
C VAL A 59 4.38 -8.49 -2.02
N GLY A 60 5.18 -7.68 -2.69
CA GLY A 60 4.82 -7.07 -3.96
C GLY A 60 5.63 -5.81 -4.21
N PRO A 61 5.38 -5.11 -5.31
CA PRO A 61 6.10 -3.87 -5.60
C PRO A 61 5.80 -2.81 -4.54
N VAL A 62 6.75 -1.91 -4.34
CA VAL A 62 6.59 -0.80 -3.42
C VAL A 62 5.77 0.29 -4.11
N LEU A 63 4.72 0.76 -3.45
CA LEU A 63 3.91 1.89 -3.88
C LEU A 63 4.25 3.08 -2.99
N ARG A 64 4.83 4.11 -3.57
CA ARG A 64 5.15 5.35 -2.85
C ARG A 64 3.89 6.20 -2.81
N VAL A 65 3.42 6.46 -1.61
CA VAL A 65 2.15 7.18 -1.40
C VAL A 65 2.42 8.67 -1.40
N HIS A 66 1.77 9.40 -2.32
CA HIS A 66 1.79 10.87 -2.33
C HIS A 66 0.57 11.41 -1.59
N ALA A 67 -0.59 10.81 -1.80
CA ALA A 67 -1.84 11.23 -1.16
C ALA A 67 -2.79 10.05 -1.13
N HIS A 68 -3.81 10.14 -0.26
CA HIS A 68 -4.84 9.13 -0.22
C HIS A 68 -6.18 9.76 0.18
N ARG A 69 -7.26 9.07 -0.12
CA ARG A 69 -8.57 9.42 0.41
C ARG A 69 -9.36 8.17 0.73
N LYS A 70 -10.20 8.26 1.73
CA LYS A 70 -11.11 7.18 2.10
C LYS A 70 -12.22 7.07 1.06
N LEU A 71 -12.59 5.85 0.76
CA LEU A 71 -13.71 5.56 -0.13
C LEU A 71 -14.99 5.28 0.66
#